data_691f4ddad4c2d41165362dcf85dfac02
#
_entry.id   691f4ddad4c2d41165362dcf85dfac02
#
_cell.length_a   1.000
_cell.length_b   1.000
_cell.length_c   1.000
_cell.angle_alpha   90.00
_cell.angle_beta   90.00
_cell.angle_gamma   90.00
#
_symmetry.space_group_name_H-M   'P 1'
#
loop_
_entity.id
_entity.type
_entity.pdbx_description
1 polymer ?
#
loop_
_entity_poly.entity_id
_entity_poly.type
_entity_poly.pdbx_seq_one_letter_code
_entity_poly.pdbx_strand_id
1 'polypeptide(L)'
;MGKEIENYENQKRSLGEFRKELEKYVNEFCEKKPLIFIIDELDRCNPHYAVKTLERIKHLFNIPNIVFVLSIDKEQLSNSVRGYYGSDLINADEYLKRFIDIEYTLPDPNVDSFSKYLYDYYDFNTIFYRIQDQIPPNSLGSRDDLLSTTKTIFKYKKLTLRQIEKIFTNARLSLNIFINENNIYPDLIYLLCYLRICESDCYEKIIHEEYTPQELLNQIEEIFPKETFYLEPAGYRNERFYYTIALLLKSYTTIFGEERYNNIVYYSGNLPITTLKVKNMNEKIFIEALEWADVQPSIRFLEYFTTKINLLDNIQI
;
A
#
# COMPACT_ATOMS: atom_id res chain seq x y z
N MET A 1 37.40 25.78 28.10
CA MET A 1 36.74 27.09 28.18
C MET A 1 37.18 28.04 27.05
N GLY A 2 38.46 28.40 26.87
CA GLY A 2 38.89 29.33 25.82
C GLY A 2 38.60 28.84 24.39
N LYS A 3 38.93 27.60 24.05
CA LYS A 3 38.66 26.99 22.73
C LYS A 3 37.16 26.83 22.41
N GLU A 4 36.31 26.63 23.37
CA GLU A 4 34.87 26.52 23.20
C GLU A 4 34.23 27.88 22.90
N ILE A 5 34.70 28.93 23.54
CA ILE A 5 34.28 30.32 23.31
C ILE A 5 34.72 30.75 21.91
N GLU A 6 35.97 30.49 21.54
CA GLU A 6 36.48 30.77 20.19
C GLU A 6 35.74 30.04 19.07
N ASN A 7 35.42 28.75 19.29
CA ASN A 7 34.58 27.98 18.37
C ASN A 7 33.17 28.55 18.25
N TYR A 8 32.57 28.98 19.35
CA TYR A 8 31.24 29.61 19.32
C TYR A 8 31.23 30.94 18.57
N GLU A 9 32.22 31.78 18.81
CA GLU A 9 32.38 33.06 18.11
C GLU A 9 32.61 32.86 16.60
N ASN A 10 33.43 31.87 16.23
CA ASN A 10 33.66 31.51 14.84
C ASN A 10 32.39 30.99 14.15
N GLN A 11 31.62 30.13 14.81
CA GLN A 11 30.34 29.66 14.28
C GLN A 11 29.32 30.78 14.11
N LYS A 12 29.23 31.69 15.10
CA LYS A 12 28.33 32.84 15.04
C LYS A 12 28.70 33.81 13.91
N ARG A 13 30.00 34.06 13.70
CA ARG A 13 30.49 34.88 12.59
C ARG A 13 30.21 34.24 11.24
N SER A 14 30.50 32.95 11.08
CA SER A 14 30.23 32.18 9.88
C SER A 14 28.75 32.15 9.52
N LEU A 15 27.85 32.01 10.48
CA LEU A 15 26.41 32.07 10.28
C LEU A 15 25.96 33.46 9.85
N GLY A 16 26.54 34.52 10.42
CA GLY A 16 26.27 35.90 10.04
C GLY A 16 26.75 36.26 8.62
N GLU A 17 27.90 35.75 8.22
CA GLU A 17 28.44 35.90 6.86
C GLU A 17 27.55 35.12 5.86
N PHE A 18 27.20 33.87 6.16
CA PHE A 18 26.30 33.06 5.33
C PHE A 18 24.94 33.76 5.13
N ARG A 19 24.38 34.32 6.19
CA ARG A 19 23.13 35.08 6.11
C ARG A 19 23.21 36.26 5.16
N LYS A 20 24.27 37.05 5.22
CA LYS A 20 24.48 38.20 4.32
C LYS A 20 24.64 37.78 2.86
N GLU A 21 25.40 36.73 2.62
CA GLU A 21 25.57 36.19 1.26
C GLU A 21 24.26 35.63 0.69
N LEU A 22 23.47 34.94 1.53
CA LEU A 22 22.17 34.41 1.14
C LEU A 22 21.17 35.55 0.84
N GLU A 23 21.14 36.60 1.66
CA GLU A 23 20.30 37.78 1.44
C GLU A 23 20.70 38.48 0.14
N LYS A 24 22.00 38.64 -0.13
CA LYS A 24 22.51 39.18 -1.36
C LYS A 24 22.10 38.34 -2.57
N TYR A 25 22.25 37.01 -2.48
CA TYR A 25 21.83 36.09 -3.53
C TYR A 25 20.32 36.22 -3.85
N VAL A 26 19.48 36.26 -2.84
CA VAL A 26 18.04 36.42 -3.04
C VAL A 26 17.70 37.75 -3.74
N ASN A 27 18.35 38.83 -3.34
CA ASN A 27 18.12 40.16 -3.92
C ASN A 27 18.62 40.28 -5.36
N GLU A 28 19.73 39.64 -5.69
CA GLU A 28 20.35 39.74 -7.02
C GLU A 28 19.75 38.75 -8.03
N PHE A 29 19.40 37.52 -7.62
CA PHE A 29 19.06 36.43 -8.54
C PHE A 29 17.60 35.99 -8.52
N CYS A 30 16.81 36.30 -7.47
CA CYS A 30 15.46 35.83 -7.39
C CYS A 30 14.40 36.78 -7.99
N GLU A 31 14.77 37.85 -8.66
CA GLU A 31 13.87 38.78 -9.40
C GLU A 31 12.59 39.15 -8.61
N LYS A 32 12.71 39.42 -7.32
CA LYS A 32 11.61 39.69 -6.37
C LYS A 32 10.70 38.51 -6.08
N LYS A 33 11.00 37.30 -6.54
CA LYS A 33 10.30 36.07 -6.14
C LYS A 33 10.92 35.51 -4.86
N PRO A 34 10.11 34.88 -4.00
CA PRO A 34 10.66 34.24 -2.81
C PRO A 34 11.50 33.01 -3.17
N LEU A 35 12.63 32.85 -2.48
CA LEU A 35 13.39 31.61 -2.47
C LEU A 35 12.72 30.63 -1.51
N ILE A 36 12.37 29.45 -2.00
CA ILE A 36 11.69 28.42 -1.19
C ILE A 36 12.69 27.32 -0.86
N PHE A 37 12.91 27.11 0.44
CA PHE A 37 13.66 25.96 0.97
C PHE A 37 12.70 24.90 1.45
N ILE A 38 12.73 23.74 0.81
CA ILE A 38 11.94 22.56 1.22
C ILE A 38 12.85 21.64 2.01
N ILE A 39 12.49 21.37 3.26
CA ILE A 39 13.19 20.43 4.15
C ILE A 39 12.25 19.26 4.37
N ASP A 40 12.61 18.12 3.83
CA ASP A 40 11.81 16.90 3.87
C ASP A 40 12.42 15.88 4.85
N GLU A 41 11.58 15.00 5.38
CA GLU A 41 11.95 13.85 6.22
C GLU A 41 12.76 14.18 7.49
N LEU A 42 12.62 15.40 8.03
CA LEU A 42 13.33 15.78 9.26
C LEU A 42 12.87 14.97 10.48
N ASP A 43 11.64 14.51 10.47
CA ASP A 43 11.02 13.63 11.46
C ASP A 43 11.63 12.22 11.52
N ARG A 44 12.29 11.77 10.43
CA ARG A 44 12.99 10.49 10.35
C ARG A 44 14.46 10.54 10.75
N CYS A 45 14.95 11.73 10.98
CA CYS A 45 16.33 11.91 11.38
C CYS A 45 16.55 11.54 12.87
N ASN A 46 17.82 11.31 13.22
CA ASN A 46 18.19 11.19 14.64
C ASN A 46 17.68 12.41 15.41
N PRO A 47 17.05 12.25 16.59
CA PRO A 47 16.48 13.35 17.38
C PRO A 47 17.42 14.53 17.58
N HIS A 48 18.68 14.26 17.88
CA HIS A 48 19.69 15.30 18.06
C HIS A 48 19.93 16.10 16.77
N TYR A 49 19.97 15.43 15.63
CA TYR A 49 20.16 16.08 14.33
C TYR A 49 18.91 16.90 13.94
N ALA A 50 17.71 16.35 14.12
CA ALA A 50 16.45 17.02 13.81
C ALA A 50 16.31 18.34 14.57
N VAL A 51 16.48 18.31 15.89
CA VAL A 51 16.39 19.50 16.75
C VAL A 51 17.48 20.52 16.41
N LYS A 52 18.71 20.09 16.24
CA LYS A 52 19.83 20.98 15.85
C LYS A 52 19.61 21.64 14.49
N THR A 53 19.01 20.94 13.55
CA THR A 53 18.67 21.51 12.23
C THR A 53 17.60 22.58 12.38
N LEU A 54 16.51 22.32 13.13
CA LEU A 54 15.50 23.34 13.43
C LEU A 54 16.10 24.59 14.06
N GLU A 55 16.96 24.42 15.06
CA GLU A 55 17.65 25.54 15.73
C GLU A 55 18.53 26.35 14.75
N ARG A 56 19.19 25.69 13.81
CA ARG A 56 20.05 26.36 12.81
C ARG A 56 19.24 27.15 11.80
N ILE A 57 18.19 26.55 11.22
CA ILE A 57 17.36 27.23 10.21
C ILE A 57 16.60 28.42 10.80
N LYS A 58 16.26 28.37 12.09
CA LYS A 58 15.64 29.50 12.80
C LYS A 58 16.41 30.80 12.64
N HIS A 59 17.74 30.73 12.64
CA HIS A 59 18.58 31.91 12.45
C HIS A 59 18.46 32.53 11.04
N LEU A 60 17.87 31.80 10.08
CA LEU A 60 17.67 32.24 8.70
C LEU A 60 16.26 32.75 8.44
N PHE A 61 15.29 32.55 9.36
CA PHE A 61 13.88 32.91 9.16
C PHE A 61 13.63 34.40 8.95
N ASN A 62 14.52 35.26 9.45
CA ASN A 62 14.40 36.71 9.31
C ASN A 62 15.03 37.27 8.02
N ILE A 63 15.46 36.43 7.09
CA ILE A 63 15.95 36.88 5.81
C ILE A 63 14.75 37.19 4.90
N PRO A 64 14.63 38.41 4.36
CA PRO A 64 13.49 38.74 3.50
C PRO A 64 13.44 37.87 2.24
N ASN A 65 12.21 37.59 1.78
CA ASN A 65 11.96 36.80 0.58
C ASN A 65 12.51 35.36 0.64
N ILE A 66 12.65 34.76 1.82
CA ILE A 66 12.91 33.34 2.00
C ILE A 66 11.74 32.69 2.72
N VAL A 67 11.27 31.57 2.18
CA VAL A 67 10.21 30.74 2.76
C VAL A 67 10.78 29.36 3.03
N PHE A 68 10.62 28.88 4.26
CA PHE A 68 10.97 27.53 4.63
C PHE A 68 9.70 26.68 4.67
N VAL A 69 9.71 25.55 3.97
CA VAL A 69 8.65 24.55 3.95
C VAL A 69 9.20 23.29 4.61
N LEU A 70 8.59 22.90 5.73
CA LEU A 70 8.92 21.64 6.41
C LEU A 70 7.89 20.59 6.00
N SER A 71 8.32 19.56 5.27
CA SER A 71 7.52 18.39 4.94
C SER A 71 7.83 17.30 5.97
N ILE A 72 6.94 17.15 6.95
CA ILE A 72 7.19 16.36 8.15
C ILE A 72 5.94 15.65 8.64
N ASP A 73 6.12 14.54 9.34
CA ASP A 73 5.16 14.02 10.31
C ASP A 73 5.36 14.75 11.64
N LYS A 74 4.40 15.61 11.99
CA LYS A 74 4.51 16.45 13.20
C LYS A 74 4.57 15.64 14.48
N GLU A 75 3.86 14.52 14.55
CA GLU A 75 3.85 13.65 15.73
C GLU A 75 5.23 13.00 15.91
N GLN A 76 5.84 12.49 14.85
CA GLN A 76 7.17 11.90 14.87
C GLN A 76 8.25 12.95 15.20
N LEU A 77 8.13 14.15 14.64
CA LEU A 77 9.04 15.24 14.99
C LEU A 77 8.88 15.67 16.44
N SER A 78 7.66 15.69 16.98
CA SER A 78 7.40 15.94 18.41
C SER A 78 8.04 14.87 19.30
N ASN A 79 8.01 13.59 18.88
CA ASN A 79 8.70 12.50 19.57
C ASN A 79 10.23 12.69 19.54
N SER A 80 10.76 13.16 18.42
CA SER A 80 12.19 13.51 18.30
C SER A 80 12.60 14.64 19.27
N VAL A 81 11.74 15.65 19.45
CA VAL A 81 11.95 16.74 20.43
C VAL A 81 11.97 16.18 21.85
N ARG A 82 10.99 15.33 22.23
CA ARG A 82 10.97 14.67 23.56
C ARG A 82 12.23 13.83 23.79
N GLY A 83 12.61 13.02 22.78
CA GLY A 83 13.82 12.19 22.84
C GLY A 83 15.11 13.00 22.99
N TYR A 84 15.22 14.15 22.32
CA TYR A 84 16.37 15.05 22.44
C TYR A 84 16.55 15.60 23.85
N TYR A 85 15.47 16.02 24.48
CA TYR A 85 15.50 16.57 25.84
C TYR A 85 15.41 15.51 26.94
N GLY A 86 15.15 14.25 26.58
CA GLY A 86 15.07 13.14 27.55
C GLY A 86 13.89 13.21 28.51
N SER A 87 12.80 13.86 28.14
CA SER A 87 11.64 14.05 29.01
C SER A 87 10.32 14.05 28.23
N ASP A 88 9.40 13.19 28.65
CA ASP A 88 8.03 13.15 28.12
C ASP A 88 7.17 14.35 28.60
N LEU A 89 7.63 15.07 29.62
CA LEU A 89 6.92 16.23 30.16
C LEU A 89 7.10 17.49 29.32
N ILE A 90 8.00 17.46 28.33
CA ILE A 90 8.21 18.64 27.48
C ILE A 90 7.02 18.81 26.53
N ASN A 91 6.50 20.04 26.47
CA ASN A 91 5.49 20.38 25.47
C ASN A 91 6.16 20.58 24.11
N ALA A 92 6.26 19.48 23.34
CA ALA A 92 6.89 19.49 22.02
C ALA A 92 6.12 20.35 21.01
N ASP A 93 4.78 20.46 21.13
CA ASP A 93 4.00 21.31 20.26
C ASP A 93 4.31 22.79 20.48
N GLU A 94 4.42 23.24 21.74
CA GLU A 94 4.87 24.59 22.04
C GLU A 94 6.32 24.86 21.61
N TYR A 95 7.15 23.85 21.66
CA TYR A 95 8.51 23.96 21.13
C TYR A 95 8.50 24.16 19.61
N LEU A 96 7.72 23.38 18.86
CA LEU A 96 7.65 23.45 17.40
C LEU A 96 7.00 24.75 16.88
N LYS A 97 6.07 25.36 17.61
CA LYS A 97 5.50 26.70 17.28
C LYS A 97 6.55 27.81 17.16
N ARG A 98 7.75 27.60 17.67
CA ARG A 98 8.86 28.57 17.53
C ARG A 98 9.49 28.54 16.13
N PHE A 99 9.16 27.53 15.33
CA PHE A 99 9.74 27.26 14.00
C PHE A 99 8.67 27.23 12.90
N ILE A 100 7.40 27.03 13.25
CA ILE A 100 6.30 26.85 12.32
C ILE A 100 5.28 27.96 12.55
N ASP A 101 5.18 28.88 11.59
CA ASP A 101 4.20 29.97 11.64
C ASP A 101 2.84 29.54 11.08
N ILE A 102 2.84 28.71 10.05
CA ILE A 102 1.65 28.21 9.36
C ILE A 102 1.75 26.70 9.24
N GLU A 103 0.70 26.02 9.68
CA GLU A 103 0.58 24.56 9.58
C GLU A 103 -0.53 24.21 8.59
N TYR A 104 -0.21 23.33 7.65
CA TYR A 104 -1.17 22.78 6.71
C TYR A 104 -1.11 21.26 6.74
N THR A 105 -2.21 20.63 7.08
CA THR A 105 -2.32 19.17 7.04
C THR A 105 -2.86 18.75 5.69
N LEU A 106 -2.12 17.90 4.98
CA LEU A 106 -2.60 17.31 3.75
C LEU A 106 -3.83 16.44 4.06
N PRO A 107 -4.94 16.61 3.34
CA PRO A 107 -6.11 15.76 3.52
C PRO A 107 -5.79 14.32 3.14
N ASP A 108 -6.47 13.37 3.77
CA ASP A 108 -6.37 11.98 3.37
C ASP A 108 -6.73 11.83 1.88
N PRO A 109 -5.93 11.10 1.11
CA PRO A 109 -6.18 10.94 -0.30
C PRO A 109 -7.46 10.14 -0.56
N ASN A 110 -8.17 10.49 -1.62
CA ASN A 110 -9.24 9.66 -2.12
C ASN A 110 -8.64 8.39 -2.74
N VAL A 111 -8.88 7.25 -2.08
CA VAL A 111 -8.31 5.95 -2.46
C VAL A 111 -8.71 5.54 -3.90
N ASP A 112 -9.95 5.84 -4.30
CA ASP A 112 -10.44 5.53 -5.65
C ASP A 112 -9.68 6.32 -6.72
N SER A 113 -9.47 7.62 -6.48
CA SER A 113 -8.72 8.50 -7.37
C SER A 113 -7.25 8.10 -7.44
N PHE A 114 -6.66 7.73 -6.30
CA PHE A 114 -5.28 7.28 -6.25
C PHE A 114 -5.08 5.92 -6.93
N SER A 115 -6.00 4.97 -6.73
CA SER A 115 -5.96 3.68 -7.43
C SER A 115 -6.07 3.83 -8.95
N LYS A 116 -6.94 4.74 -9.41
CA LYS A 116 -7.05 5.06 -10.83
C LYS A 116 -5.77 5.71 -11.37
N TYR A 117 -5.19 6.65 -10.63
CA TYR A 117 -3.90 7.25 -10.97
C TYR A 117 -2.81 6.18 -11.11
N LEU A 118 -2.67 5.26 -10.14
CA LEU A 118 -1.66 4.20 -10.22
C LEU A 118 -1.92 3.22 -11.37
N TYR A 119 -3.17 2.91 -11.64
CA TYR A 119 -3.55 2.09 -12.80
C TYR A 119 -3.06 2.70 -14.11
N ASP A 120 -3.28 4.01 -14.29
CA ASP A 120 -2.84 4.74 -15.48
C ASP A 120 -1.31 4.95 -15.48
N TYR A 121 -0.71 5.27 -14.34
CA TYR A 121 0.72 5.49 -14.18
C TYR A 121 1.57 4.26 -14.51
N TYR A 122 1.13 3.07 -14.06
CA TYR A 122 1.79 1.80 -14.37
C TYR A 122 1.37 1.19 -15.70
N ASP A 123 0.56 1.88 -16.49
CA ASP A 123 0.10 1.46 -17.82
C ASP A 123 -0.49 0.03 -17.85
N PHE A 124 -1.44 -0.22 -16.95
CA PHE A 124 -2.14 -1.50 -16.91
C PHE A 124 -2.94 -1.77 -18.18
N ASN A 125 -3.40 -0.73 -18.92
CA ASN A 125 -4.09 -0.90 -20.19
C ASN A 125 -3.26 -1.69 -21.20
N THR A 126 -1.98 -1.34 -21.35
CA THR A 126 -1.08 -2.06 -22.26
C THR A 126 -0.88 -3.51 -21.82
N ILE A 127 -0.83 -3.78 -20.49
CA ILE A 127 -0.74 -5.17 -20.03
C ILE A 127 -2.00 -5.93 -20.35
N PHE A 128 -3.18 -5.40 -20.00
CA PHE A 128 -4.45 -6.08 -20.30
C PHE A 128 -4.62 -6.35 -21.78
N TYR A 129 -4.19 -5.42 -22.64
CA TYR A 129 -4.17 -5.65 -24.08
C TYR A 129 -3.27 -6.83 -24.48
N ARG A 130 -2.11 -6.98 -23.82
CA ARG A 130 -1.17 -8.09 -24.13
C ARG A 130 -1.64 -9.44 -23.63
N ILE A 131 -2.34 -9.49 -22.49
CA ILE A 131 -2.78 -10.75 -21.84
C ILE A 131 -4.23 -11.11 -22.18
N GLN A 132 -4.93 -10.34 -23.00
CA GLN A 132 -6.35 -10.54 -23.25
C GLN A 132 -6.70 -11.94 -23.79
N ASP A 133 -5.82 -12.52 -24.61
CA ASP A 133 -6.02 -13.85 -25.20
C ASP A 133 -5.68 -14.98 -24.21
N GLN A 134 -4.99 -14.67 -23.11
CA GLN A 134 -4.65 -15.60 -22.04
C GLN A 134 -5.65 -15.58 -20.88
N ILE A 135 -6.57 -14.63 -20.87
CA ILE A 135 -7.63 -14.56 -19.88
C ILE A 135 -8.73 -15.54 -20.29
N PRO A 136 -9.12 -16.51 -19.43
CA PRO A 136 -10.16 -17.45 -19.81
C PRO A 136 -11.49 -16.77 -20.16
N PRO A 137 -12.23 -17.26 -21.16
CA PRO A 137 -13.56 -16.75 -21.46
C PRO A 137 -14.47 -16.80 -20.22
N ASN A 138 -15.23 -15.75 -19.99
CA ASN A 138 -16.09 -15.58 -18.80
C ASN A 138 -15.35 -15.51 -17.47
N SER A 139 -14.02 -15.38 -17.46
CA SER A 139 -13.27 -15.10 -16.25
C SER A 139 -13.26 -13.60 -15.95
N LEU A 140 -12.95 -13.28 -14.68
CA LEU A 140 -12.74 -11.92 -14.23
C LEU A 140 -11.37 -11.44 -14.72
N GLY A 141 -11.33 -10.53 -15.67
CA GLY A 141 -10.05 -10.12 -16.26
C GLY A 141 -10.07 -8.80 -17.00
N SER A 142 -11.14 -8.01 -16.87
CA SER A 142 -11.19 -6.68 -17.46
C SER A 142 -10.56 -5.61 -16.56
N ARG A 143 -10.27 -4.45 -17.13
CA ARG A 143 -9.85 -3.25 -16.41
C ARG A 143 -10.79 -2.92 -15.23
N ASP A 144 -12.10 -2.95 -15.50
CA ASP A 144 -13.10 -2.58 -14.51
C ASP A 144 -13.18 -3.61 -13.38
N ASP A 145 -12.80 -4.84 -13.65
CA ASP A 145 -12.76 -5.92 -12.68
C ASP A 145 -11.64 -5.69 -11.66
N LEU A 146 -10.41 -5.45 -12.13
CA LEU A 146 -9.27 -5.16 -11.27
C LEU A 146 -9.51 -3.94 -10.39
N LEU A 147 -10.00 -2.84 -10.98
CA LEU A 147 -10.32 -1.62 -10.23
C LEU A 147 -11.45 -1.84 -9.22
N SER A 148 -12.43 -2.68 -9.54
CA SER A 148 -13.52 -3.03 -8.62
C SER A 148 -13.00 -3.83 -7.43
N THR A 149 -12.19 -4.86 -7.67
CA THR A 149 -11.54 -5.66 -6.61
C THR A 149 -10.64 -4.78 -5.74
N THR A 150 -9.84 -3.91 -6.34
CA THR A 150 -9.01 -2.93 -5.64
C THR A 150 -9.83 -2.04 -4.71
N LYS A 151 -10.91 -1.44 -5.21
CA LYS A 151 -11.81 -0.59 -4.42
C LYS A 151 -12.45 -1.35 -3.27
N THR A 152 -12.87 -2.58 -3.52
CA THR A 152 -13.46 -3.44 -2.48
C THR A 152 -12.47 -3.71 -1.35
N ILE A 153 -11.24 -4.08 -1.69
CA ILE A 153 -10.18 -4.32 -0.70
C ILE A 153 -9.87 -3.04 0.09
N PHE A 154 -9.67 -1.91 -0.59
CA PHE A 154 -9.20 -0.68 0.06
C PHE A 154 -10.27 0.08 0.83
N LYS A 155 -11.55 -0.05 0.45
CA LYS A 155 -12.67 0.60 1.13
C LYS A 155 -12.73 0.26 2.61
N TYR A 156 -12.40 -0.98 2.95
CA TYR A 156 -12.54 -1.53 4.30
C TYR A 156 -11.20 -1.72 5.03
N LYS A 157 -10.10 -1.43 4.37
CA LYS A 157 -8.75 -1.51 4.95
C LYS A 157 -8.08 -0.12 4.92
N LYS A 158 -7.67 0.37 6.08
CA LYS A 158 -6.91 1.62 6.17
C LYS A 158 -5.46 1.39 5.72
N LEU A 159 -5.25 1.36 4.40
CA LEU A 159 -3.92 1.20 3.83
C LEU A 159 -3.25 2.57 3.65
N THR A 160 -1.95 2.58 3.89
CA THR A 160 -1.12 3.74 3.53
C THR A 160 -0.95 3.81 2.00
N LEU A 161 -0.74 5.00 1.45
CA LEU A 161 -0.46 5.18 0.02
C LEU A 161 0.72 4.32 -0.45
N ARG A 162 1.75 4.19 0.39
CA ARG A 162 2.92 3.35 0.10
C ARG A 162 2.57 1.86 -0.01
N GLN A 163 1.66 1.36 0.83
CA GLN A 163 1.17 -0.03 0.70
C GLN A 163 0.39 -0.21 -0.59
N ILE A 164 -0.51 0.73 -0.92
CA ILE A 164 -1.28 0.72 -2.17
C ILE A 164 -0.35 0.71 -3.39
N GLU A 165 0.63 1.61 -3.42
CA GLU A 165 1.62 1.68 -4.50
C GLU A 165 2.42 0.38 -4.63
N LYS A 166 2.86 -0.21 -3.53
CA LYS A 166 3.55 -1.50 -3.54
C LYS A 166 2.70 -2.63 -4.10
N ILE A 167 1.39 -2.66 -3.75
CA ILE A 167 0.47 -3.67 -4.29
C ILE A 167 0.35 -3.53 -5.81
N PHE A 168 0.15 -2.30 -6.32
CA PHE A 168 0.08 -2.04 -7.76
C PHE A 168 1.39 -2.39 -8.47
N THR A 169 2.54 -2.02 -7.91
CA THR A 169 3.85 -2.36 -8.46
C THR A 169 4.04 -3.87 -8.56
N ASN A 170 3.74 -4.61 -7.48
CA ASN A 170 3.86 -6.07 -7.48
C ASN A 170 2.88 -6.73 -8.46
N ALA A 171 1.63 -6.26 -8.51
CA ALA A 171 0.65 -6.75 -9.47
C ALA A 171 1.10 -6.51 -10.93
N ARG A 172 1.64 -5.33 -11.21
CA ARG A 172 2.18 -4.96 -12.52
C ARG A 172 3.33 -5.88 -12.95
N LEU A 173 4.28 -6.10 -12.04
CA LEU A 173 5.43 -6.99 -12.29
C LEU A 173 4.97 -8.43 -12.47
N SER A 174 4.07 -8.92 -11.63
CA SER A 174 3.52 -10.27 -11.71
C SER A 174 2.80 -10.51 -13.04
N LEU A 175 1.92 -9.61 -13.45
CA LEU A 175 1.22 -9.73 -14.73
C LEU A 175 2.18 -9.74 -15.93
N ASN A 176 3.28 -8.98 -15.88
CA ASN A 176 4.30 -9.03 -16.93
C ASN A 176 5.03 -10.39 -16.98
N ILE A 177 5.30 -10.99 -15.83
CA ILE A 177 5.93 -12.31 -15.77
C ILE A 177 5.03 -13.38 -16.41
N PHE A 178 3.73 -13.22 -16.25
CA PHE A 178 2.73 -14.18 -16.74
C PHE A 178 2.29 -13.94 -18.19
N ILE A 179 2.81 -12.95 -18.89
CA ILE A 179 2.34 -12.52 -20.21
C ILE A 179 2.33 -13.63 -21.29
N ASN A 180 3.12 -14.69 -21.11
CA ASN A 180 3.19 -15.84 -22.04
C ASN A 180 2.52 -17.10 -21.46
N GLU A 181 1.80 -16.97 -20.35
CA GLU A 181 1.13 -18.11 -19.70
C GLU A 181 -0.33 -18.16 -20.09
N ASN A 182 -0.92 -19.35 -20.06
CA ASN A 182 -2.33 -19.55 -20.28
C ASN A 182 -3.11 -19.41 -18.98
N ASN A 183 -4.38 -19.03 -19.07
CA ASN A 183 -5.31 -18.95 -17.94
C ASN A 183 -4.86 -17.98 -16.83
N ILE A 184 -4.67 -16.71 -17.19
CA ILE A 184 -4.30 -15.65 -16.26
C ILE A 184 -5.56 -15.12 -15.57
N TYR A 185 -5.50 -14.98 -14.24
CA TYR A 185 -6.56 -14.40 -13.40
C TYR A 185 -6.05 -13.14 -12.69
N PRO A 186 -6.18 -11.95 -13.29
CA PRO A 186 -5.61 -10.71 -12.76
C PRO A 186 -6.08 -10.37 -11.35
N ASP A 187 -7.36 -10.63 -11.03
CA ASP A 187 -7.92 -10.33 -9.69
C ASP A 187 -7.33 -11.22 -8.61
N LEU A 188 -7.09 -12.51 -8.91
CA LEU A 188 -6.42 -13.42 -8.00
C LEU A 188 -4.96 -13.00 -7.76
N ILE A 189 -4.25 -12.61 -8.84
CA ILE A 189 -2.90 -12.06 -8.74
C ILE A 189 -2.88 -10.85 -7.81
N TYR A 190 -3.82 -9.95 -7.99
CA TYR A 190 -3.94 -8.75 -7.19
C TYR A 190 -4.23 -9.05 -5.70
N LEU A 191 -5.16 -9.96 -5.44
CA LEU A 191 -5.46 -10.42 -4.08
C LEU A 191 -4.22 -11.03 -3.40
N LEU A 192 -3.46 -11.88 -4.12
CA LEU A 192 -2.23 -12.47 -3.58
C LEU A 192 -1.13 -11.43 -3.33
N CYS A 193 -1.00 -10.42 -4.19
CA CYS A 193 -0.10 -9.28 -3.93
C CYS A 193 -0.51 -8.49 -2.69
N TYR A 194 -1.82 -8.29 -2.49
CA TYR A 194 -2.35 -7.66 -1.28
C TYR A 194 -2.02 -8.49 -0.03
N LEU A 195 -2.34 -9.79 -0.04
CA LEU A 195 -2.07 -10.67 1.10
C LEU A 195 -0.58 -10.67 1.45
N ARG A 196 0.30 -10.78 0.46
CA ARG A 196 1.75 -10.76 0.67
C ARG A 196 2.25 -9.47 1.34
N ILE A 197 1.70 -8.31 0.96
CA ILE A 197 2.18 -7.01 1.44
C ILE A 197 1.54 -6.61 2.78
N CYS A 198 0.27 -6.92 2.95
CA CYS A 198 -0.52 -6.43 4.08
C CYS A 198 -0.85 -7.50 5.12
N GLU A 199 -0.88 -8.76 4.73
CA GLU A 199 -1.29 -9.90 5.55
C GLU A 199 -0.27 -11.04 5.39
N SER A 200 1.02 -10.73 5.63
CA SER A 200 2.13 -11.64 5.35
C SER A 200 2.01 -13.01 5.99
N ASP A 201 1.53 -13.08 7.25
CA ASP A 201 1.34 -14.37 7.94
C ASP A 201 0.33 -15.27 7.22
N CYS A 202 -0.77 -14.67 6.72
CA CYS A 202 -1.75 -15.41 5.94
C CYS A 202 -1.15 -15.88 4.62
N TYR A 203 -0.42 -15.02 3.93
CA TYR A 203 0.25 -15.37 2.67
C TYR A 203 1.25 -16.52 2.85
N GLU A 204 2.13 -16.46 3.87
CA GLU A 204 3.10 -17.51 4.17
C GLU A 204 2.42 -18.86 4.46
N LYS A 205 1.35 -18.87 5.23
CA LYS A 205 0.59 -20.10 5.50
C LYS A 205 -0.11 -20.66 4.26
N ILE A 206 -0.50 -19.79 3.31
CA ILE A 206 -1.03 -20.24 2.02
C ILE A 206 0.05 -20.95 1.22
N ILE A 207 1.25 -20.39 1.11
CA ILE A 207 2.34 -20.95 0.31
C ILE A 207 2.97 -22.19 0.95
N HIS A 208 2.93 -22.32 2.28
CA HIS A 208 3.41 -23.47 3.03
C HIS A 208 2.33 -24.52 3.32
N GLU A 209 1.13 -24.34 2.76
CA GLU A 209 0.07 -25.35 2.82
C GLU A 209 -0.44 -25.64 4.24
N GLU A 210 -0.38 -24.66 5.12
CA GLU A 210 -0.69 -24.84 6.52
C GLU A 210 -2.20 -24.80 6.85
N TYR A 211 -3.04 -24.37 5.90
CA TYR A 211 -4.48 -24.27 6.11
C TYR A 211 -5.23 -25.48 5.56
N THR A 212 -6.30 -25.88 6.24
CA THR A 212 -7.41 -26.57 5.57
C THR A 212 -8.20 -25.55 4.75
N PRO A 213 -9.00 -25.97 3.74
CA PRO A 213 -9.84 -25.04 2.97
C PRO A 213 -10.80 -24.23 3.84
N GLN A 214 -11.32 -24.83 4.93
CA GLN A 214 -12.19 -24.14 5.88
C GLN A 214 -11.42 -23.10 6.72
N GLU A 215 -10.20 -23.39 7.14
CA GLU A 215 -9.35 -22.46 7.87
C GLU A 215 -8.94 -21.29 7.00
N LEU A 216 -8.58 -21.53 5.72
CA LEU A 216 -8.29 -20.49 4.77
C LEU A 216 -9.50 -19.56 4.56
N LEU A 217 -10.69 -20.14 4.38
CA LEU A 217 -11.94 -19.37 4.26
C LEU A 217 -12.18 -18.52 5.50
N ASN A 218 -12.05 -19.11 6.69
CA ASN A 218 -12.22 -18.40 7.96
C ASN A 218 -11.23 -17.22 8.08
N GLN A 219 -9.97 -17.43 7.68
CA GLN A 219 -8.94 -16.39 7.71
C GLN A 219 -9.24 -15.26 6.73
N ILE A 220 -9.73 -15.57 5.54
CA ILE A 220 -10.16 -14.55 4.57
C ILE A 220 -11.35 -13.75 5.13
N GLU A 221 -12.30 -14.38 5.79
CA GLU A 221 -13.43 -13.68 6.43
C GLU A 221 -13.03 -12.86 7.66
N GLU A 222 -11.91 -13.16 8.32
CA GLU A 222 -11.32 -12.32 9.38
C GLU A 222 -10.57 -11.11 8.79
N ILE A 223 -9.83 -11.33 7.70
CA ILE A 223 -9.13 -10.28 7.00
C ILE A 223 -10.12 -9.26 6.45
N PHE A 224 -11.19 -9.71 5.81
CA PHE A 224 -12.17 -8.84 5.19
C PHE A 224 -13.45 -8.77 6.05
N PRO A 225 -13.82 -7.59 6.55
CA PRO A 225 -15.00 -7.43 7.40
C PRO A 225 -16.29 -7.74 6.63
N LYS A 226 -17.34 -8.03 7.37
CA LYS A 226 -18.64 -8.43 6.83
C LYS A 226 -19.16 -7.46 5.75
N GLU A 227 -18.93 -6.18 5.92
CA GLU A 227 -19.34 -5.13 5.02
C GLU A 227 -18.72 -5.24 3.62
N THR A 228 -17.57 -5.91 3.49
CA THR A 228 -16.92 -6.20 2.21
C THR A 228 -17.79 -7.09 1.31
N PHE A 229 -18.57 -7.96 1.93
CA PHE A 229 -19.41 -8.94 1.27
C PHE A 229 -20.85 -8.49 1.03
N TYR A 230 -21.25 -7.33 1.58
CA TYR A 230 -22.58 -6.79 1.32
C TYR A 230 -22.69 -6.24 -0.09
N LEU A 231 -23.74 -6.67 -0.79
CA LEU A 231 -24.15 -6.09 -2.05
C LEU A 231 -24.72 -4.70 -1.78
N GLU A 232 -24.15 -3.65 -2.33
CA GLU A 232 -24.81 -2.35 -2.37
C GLU A 232 -26.08 -2.42 -3.24
N PRO A 233 -27.11 -1.59 -3.01
CA PRO A 233 -28.34 -1.63 -3.78
C PRO A 233 -28.17 -1.53 -5.32
N ALA A 234 -27.00 -1.04 -5.77
CA ALA A 234 -26.59 -0.97 -7.18
C ALA A 234 -25.96 -2.27 -7.73
N GLY A 235 -25.84 -3.30 -6.95
CA GLY A 235 -25.94 -4.73 -7.25
C GLY A 235 -24.82 -5.46 -7.93
N TYR A 236 -23.76 -4.90 -8.51
CA TYR A 236 -22.86 -5.71 -9.36
C TYR A 236 -21.39 -5.76 -8.92
N ARG A 237 -20.97 -4.95 -7.96
CA ARG A 237 -19.53 -4.74 -7.73
C ARG A 237 -18.89 -5.67 -6.70
N ASN A 238 -19.65 -6.12 -5.70
CA ASN A 238 -19.09 -6.96 -4.64
C ASN A 238 -19.14 -8.46 -4.98
N GLU A 239 -20.05 -8.90 -5.88
CA GLU A 239 -20.11 -10.30 -6.31
C GLU A 239 -18.78 -10.81 -6.84
N ARG A 240 -18.02 -9.97 -7.56
CA ARG A 240 -16.72 -10.33 -8.11
C ARG A 240 -15.71 -10.74 -7.05
N PHE A 241 -15.78 -10.15 -5.87
CA PHE A 241 -14.87 -10.51 -4.80
C PHE A 241 -15.13 -11.94 -4.30
N TYR A 242 -16.40 -12.41 -4.34
CA TYR A 242 -16.73 -13.81 -4.08
C TYR A 242 -16.07 -14.75 -5.10
N TYR A 243 -16.09 -14.39 -6.38
CA TYR A 243 -15.44 -15.16 -7.43
C TYR A 243 -13.91 -15.22 -7.26
N THR A 244 -13.29 -14.12 -6.86
CA THR A 244 -11.86 -14.09 -6.57
C THR A 244 -11.48 -14.99 -5.40
N ILE A 245 -12.29 -15.01 -4.32
CA ILE A 245 -12.11 -15.91 -3.18
C ILE A 245 -12.35 -17.36 -3.58
N ALA A 246 -13.38 -17.63 -4.36
CA ALA A 246 -13.64 -18.96 -4.87
C ALA A 246 -12.48 -19.50 -5.72
N LEU A 247 -11.89 -18.68 -6.58
CA LEU A 247 -10.68 -19.02 -7.33
C LEU A 247 -9.48 -19.29 -6.42
N LEU A 248 -9.30 -18.50 -5.37
CA LEU A 248 -8.23 -18.73 -4.39
C LEU A 248 -8.41 -20.11 -3.73
N LEU A 249 -9.60 -20.43 -3.23
CA LEU A 249 -9.91 -21.70 -2.61
C LEU A 249 -9.76 -22.87 -3.56
N LYS A 250 -10.25 -22.73 -4.81
CA LYS A 250 -10.10 -23.77 -5.84
C LYS A 250 -8.62 -24.00 -6.19
N SER A 251 -7.87 -22.92 -6.39
CA SER A 251 -6.42 -23.01 -6.67
C SER A 251 -5.68 -23.68 -5.51
N TYR A 252 -6.05 -23.33 -4.28
CA TYR A 252 -5.48 -23.90 -3.07
C TYR A 252 -5.75 -25.40 -2.96
N THR A 253 -6.97 -25.85 -3.19
CA THR A 253 -7.33 -27.27 -3.11
C THR A 253 -6.77 -28.11 -4.25
N THR A 254 -6.59 -27.54 -5.43
CA THR A 254 -6.01 -28.24 -6.60
C THR A 254 -4.54 -28.58 -6.39
N ILE A 255 -3.77 -27.75 -5.68
CA ILE A 255 -2.35 -27.98 -5.39
C ILE A 255 -2.14 -29.16 -4.44
N PHE A 256 -3.03 -29.33 -3.45
CA PHE A 256 -2.87 -30.31 -2.36
C PHE A 256 -3.30 -31.73 -2.70
N GLY A 257 -3.60 -32.00 -4.00
CA GLY A 257 -3.93 -33.31 -4.50
C GLY A 257 -5.37 -33.74 -4.19
N GLU A 258 -5.99 -34.37 -5.17
CA GLU A 258 -7.38 -34.83 -5.14
C GLU A 258 -7.71 -35.78 -3.96
N GLU A 259 -6.71 -36.35 -3.32
CA GLU A 259 -6.92 -37.30 -2.21
C GLU A 259 -7.23 -36.65 -0.85
N ARG A 260 -6.82 -35.40 -0.61
CA ARG A 260 -7.05 -34.69 0.67
C ARG A 260 -8.30 -33.86 0.73
N TYR A 261 -8.72 -33.28 -0.41
CA TYR A 261 -9.84 -32.34 -0.46
C TYR A 261 -10.71 -32.59 -1.69
N ASN A 262 -11.43 -33.76 -1.70
CA ASN A 262 -12.43 -34.06 -2.71
C ASN A 262 -13.46 -32.95 -2.78
N ASN A 263 -13.58 -32.34 -3.95
CA ASN A 263 -14.60 -31.38 -4.40
C ASN A 263 -15.18 -30.47 -3.31
N ILE A 264 -14.79 -29.19 -3.33
CA ILE A 264 -15.40 -28.15 -2.47
C ILE A 264 -16.89 -27.99 -2.80
N VAL A 265 -17.28 -28.34 -4.01
CA VAL A 265 -18.65 -28.29 -4.50
C VAL A 265 -19.14 -29.69 -4.82
N TYR A 266 -20.34 -30.05 -4.32
CA TYR A 266 -21.03 -31.27 -4.60
C TYR A 266 -22.39 -30.94 -5.25
N TYR A 267 -23.00 -31.92 -5.90
CA TYR A 267 -24.33 -31.77 -6.47
C TYR A 267 -25.32 -32.71 -5.77
N SER A 268 -26.41 -32.15 -5.22
CA SER A 268 -27.56 -32.87 -4.74
C SER A 268 -28.70 -32.70 -5.74
N GLY A 269 -28.82 -33.65 -6.65
CA GLY A 269 -29.62 -33.47 -7.86
C GLY A 269 -28.99 -32.41 -8.77
N ASN A 270 -29.74 -31.35 -9.11
CA ASN A 270 -29.25 -30.21 -9.90
C ASN A 270 -28.79 -29.00 -9.05
N LEU A 271 -28.76 -29.14 -7.71
CA LEU A 271 -28.40 -28.05 -6.82
C LEU A 271 -26.96 -28.19 -6.35
N PRO A 272 -26.10 -27.18 -6.56
CA PRO A 272 -24.75 -27.15 -6.02
C PRO A 272 -24.81 -26.94 -4.51
N ILE A 273 -23.99 -27.67 -3.76
CA ILE A 273 -23.81 -27.54 -2.32
C ILE A 273 -22.33 -27.56 -1.97
N THR A 274 -21.97 -27.01 -0.83
CA THR A 274 -20.60 -27.04 -0.33
C THR A 274 -20.54 -27.49 1.12
N THR A 275 -19.42 -28.09 1.52
CA THR A 275 -19.13 -28.42 2.92
C THR A 275 -18.55 -27.22 3.67
N LEU A 276 -18.08 -26.20 2.96
CA LEU A 276 -17.53 -25.00 3.57
C LEU A 276 -18.63 -24.15 4.20
N LYS A 277 -18.36 -23.69 5.43
CA LYS A 277 -19.29 -22.85 6.19
C LYS A 277 -18.81 -21.40 6.15
N VAL A 278 -19.65 -20.52 5.65
CA VAL A 278 -19.42 -19.07 5.63
C VAL A 278 -19.99 -18.41 6.90
N LYS A 279 -19.31 -17.38 7.39
CA LYS A 279 -19.73 -16.58 8.55
C LYS A 279 -20.25 -15.20 8.12
N ASN A 280 -19.53 -14.57 7.24
CA ASN A 280 -19.72 -13.18 6.82
C ASN A 280 -20.25 -13.04 5.40
N MET A 281 -20.07 -14.05 4.55
CA MET A 281 -20.52 -14.07 3.16
C MET A 281 -21.97 -14.48 3.01
N ASN A 282 -22.60 -14.11 1.90
CA ASN A 282 -23.87 -14.68 1.48
C ASN A 282 -23.64 -16.08 0.92
N GLU A 283 -24.19 -17.11 1.56
CA GLU A 283 -23.97 -18.51 1.23
C GLU A 283 -24.37 -18.84 -0.22
N LYS A 284 -25.49 -18.31 -0.69
CA LYS A 284 -25.97 -18.56 -2.04
C LYS A 284 -25.00 -18.03 -3.10
N ILE A 285 -24.55 -16.78 -2.96
CA ILE A 285 -23.60 -16.16 -3.88
C ILE A 285 -22.24 -16.88 -3.82
N PHE A 286 -21.83 -17.31 -2.62
CA PHE A 286 -20.59 -18.03 -2.44
C PHE A 286 -20.63 -19.40 -3.14
N ILE A 287 -21.75 -20.14 -3.06
CA ILE A 287 -21.92 -21.41 -3.77
C ILE A 287 -21.88 -21.19 -5.28
N GLU A 288 -22.58 -20.17 -5.81
CA GLU A 288 -22.56 -19.80 -7.24
C GLU A 288 -21.13 -19.47 -7.69
N ALA A 289 -20.35 -18.75 -6.86
CA ALA A 289 -18.97 -18.43 -7.15
C ALA A 289 -18.05 -19.67 -7.16
N LEU A 290 -18.25 -20.59 -6.23
CA LEU A 290 -17.52 -21.87 -6.18
C LEU A 290 -17.82 -22.75 -7.38
N GLU A 291 -19.10 -22.84 -7.79
CA GLU A 291 -19.53 -23.57 -9.00
C GLU A 291 -18.87 -22.98 -10.25
N TRP A 292 -18.87 -21.64 -10.35
CA TRP A 292 -18.18 -20.98 -11.44
C TRP A 292 -16.67 -21.25 -11.42
N ALA A 293 -16.02 -21.22 -10.25
CA ALA A 293 -14.59 -21.49 -10.13
C ALA A 293 -14.26 -22.95 -10.48
N ASP A 294 -15.16 -23.89 -10.21
CA ASP A 294 -14.95 -25.31 -10.46
C ASP A 294 -14.83 -25.65 -11.95
N VAL A 295 -15.56 -24.95 -12.80
CA VAL A 295 -15.51 -25.13 -14.26
C VAL A 295 -14.36 -24.34 -14.93
N GLN A 296 -13.66 -23.52 -14.19
CA GLN A 296 -12.49 -22.84 -14.73
C GLN A 296 -11.34 -23.84 -14.98
N PRO A 297 -10.50 -23.59 -16.01
CA PRO A 297 -9.33 -24.43 -16.28
C PRO A 297 -8.51 -24.65 -15.01
N SER A 298 -8.07 -25.88 -14.75
CA SER A 298 -7.32 -26.22 -13.54
C SER A 298 -6.04 -25.38 -13.46
N ILE A 299 -5.88 -24.76 -12.31
CA ILE A 299 -4.83 -23.81 -12.07
C ILE A 299 -3.81 -24.42 -11.12
N ARG A 300 -2.73 -24.95 -11.63
CA ARG A 300 -1.48 -25.08 -10.85
C ARG A 300 -0.85 -23.70 -10.59
N PHE A 301 -1.71 -22.71 -10.57
CA PHE A 301 -1.40 -21.31 -10.63
C PHE A 301 -0.76 -20.84 -9.33
N LEU A 302 -1.23 -21.35 -8.20
CA LEU A 302 -0.74 -20.88 -6.91
C LEU A 302 0.73 -21.29 -6.70
N GLU A 303 1.09 -22.55 -6.98
CA GLU A 303 2.47 -23.02 -6.90
C GLU A 303 3.39 -22.21 -7.85
N TYR A 304 2.96 -22.07 -9.08
CA TYR A 304 3.68 -21.32 -10.10
C TYR A 304 3.75 -19.84 -9.79
N PHE A 305 2.65 -19.27 -9.32
CA PHE A 305 2.54 -17.87 -8.93
C PHE A 305 3.43 -17.55 -7.73
N THR A 306 3.37 -18.37 -6.68
CA THR A 306 4.18 -18.17 -5.47
C THR A 306 5.66 -18.30 -5.78
N THR A 307 6.06 -19.28 -6.59
CA THR A 307 7.45 -19.44 -7.01
C THR A 307 7.95 -18.22 -7.79
N LYS A 308 7.16 -17.69 -8.75
CA LYS A 308 7.57 -16.53 -9.55
C LYS A 308 7.50 -15.21 -8.79
N ILE A 309 6.53 -15.02 -7.91
CA ILE A 309 6.45 -13.80 -7.08
C ILE A 309 7.58 -13.77 -6.05
N ASN A 310 7.94 -14.90 -5.48
CA ASN A 310 9.07 -14.96 -4.55
C ASN A 310 10.41 -14.62 -5.24
N LEU A 311 10.51 -14.76 -6.56
CA LEU A 311 11.66 -14.23 -7.31
C LEU A 311 11.75 -12.68 -7.24
N LEU A 312 10.64 -11.97 -7.03
CA LEU A 312 10.66 -10.52 -6.86
C LEU A 312 11.38 -10.07 -5.58
N ASP A 313 11.49 -10.94 -4.57
CA ASP A 313 12.27 -10.65 -3.34
C ASP A 313 13.77 -10.58 -3.62
N ASN A 314 14.24 -11.21 -4.69
CA ASN A 314 15.63 -11.19 -5.10
C ASN A 314 15.97 -9.98 -5.99
N ILE A 315 14.98 -9.20 -6.40
CA ILE A 315 15.19 -7.94 -7.13
C ILE A 315 15.33 -6.84 -6.08
N GLN A 316 16.55 -6.57 -5.65
CA GLN A 316 16.87 -5.35 -4.90
C GLN A 316 16.74 -4.17 -5.87
N ILE A 317 15.69 -3.36 -5.69
CA ILE A 317 15.49 -2.08 -6.36
C ILE A 317 16.22 -0.99 -5.58
#